data_21914acf1b1b0eb8c2fe2ee7a2bcdbe8
#
_entry.id   21914acf1b1b0eb8c2fe2ee7a2bcdbe8
#
_cell.length_a   1.000
_cell.length_b   1.000
_cell.length_c   1.000
_cell.angle_alpha   90.00
_cell.angle_beta   90.00
_cell.angle_gamma   90.00
#
_symmetry.space_group_name_H-M   'P 1'
#
loop_
_entity.id
_entity.type
_entity.pdbx_description
1 polymer ?
#
loop_
_entity_poly.entity_id
_entity_poly.type
_entity_poly.pdbx_seq_one_letter_code
_entity_poly.pdbx_strand_id
1 'polypeptide(L)'
;MGRMPHSDIAAKHDRLVWIDLEMTGLDPERHVIVEVAAVITDGNLNILGEGIDLVVHATEEELAQMDSFVTEMHANSGLDKEIRESTTSIGEAEDAVLALINEYCDPEHPAPLAGNSIATDRTFIRTYMPRLDSALHYRMIDVSTIKELARRWHPRAYFNQPDKGMAHRALQDIIESIRELDFYRRSVFRTDEGPTSPEACLLYTSPSPRD
;
A
#
# COMPACT_ATOMS: atom_id res chain seq x y z
N MET A 1 -1.70 9.91 -34.40
CA MET A 1 -2.00 8.97 -33.30
C MET A 1 -0.89 7.94 -33.31
N GLY A 2 0.19 8.17 -32.58
CA GLY A 2 1.37 7.31 -32.54
C GLY A 2 1.07 6.08 -31.70
N ARG A 3 1.28 4.90 -32.28
CA ARG A 3 1.21 3.61 -31.57
C ARG A 3 2.39 3.58 -30.58
N MET A 4 2.12 3.50 -29.28
CA MET A 4 3.17 3.26 -28.28
C MET A 4 3.88 1.94 -28.59
N PRO A 5 5.19 1.83 -28.40
CA PRO A 5 5.92 0.59 -28.59
C PRO A 5 5.41 -0.48 -27.63
N HIS A 6 5.28 -1.74 -28.09
CA HIS A 6 4.79 -2.87 -27.31
C HIS A 6 5.51 -3.13 -26.00
N SER A 7 6.78 -2.70 -25.87
CA SER A 7 7.58 -2.79 -24.64
C SER A 7 7.04 -1.94 -23.50
N ASP A 8 6.48 -0.76 -23.79
CA ASP A 8 6.01 0.19 -22.78
C ASP A 8 4.62 -0.22 -22.23
N ILE A 9 3.81 -0.87 -23.07
CA ILE A 9 2.51 -1.39 -22.66
C ILE A 9 2.70 -2.59 -21.73
N ALA A 10 3.55 -3.56 -22.09
CA ALA A 10 3.87 -4.70 -21.23
C ALA A 10 4.45 -4.27 -19.87
N ALA A 11 5.24 -3.18 -19.84
CA ALA A 11 5.78 -2.64 -18.61
C ALA A 11 4.69 -2.05 -17.68
N LYS A 12 3.61 -1.51 -18.21
CA LYS A 12 2.51 -0.93 -17.41
C LYS A 12 1.59 -1.96 -16.74
N HIS A 13 1.60 -3.22 -17.19
CA HIS A 13 0.78 -4.31 -16.63
C HIS A 13 1.33 -4.86 -15.30
N ASP A 14 2.60 -4.56 -14.97
CA ASP A 14 3.25 -5.07 -13.77
C ASP A 14 3.53 -3.91 -12.80
N ARG A 15 2.46 -3.20 -12.42
CA ARG A 15 2.52 -2.08 -11.48
C ARG A 15 1.88 -2.44 -10.15
N LEU A 16 2.38 -1.82 -9.09
CA LEU A 16 1.79 -1.84 -7.76
C LEU A 16 1.43 -0.40 -7.37
N VAL A 17 0.23 -0.21 -6.86
CA VAL A 17 -0.23 1.07 -6.30
C VAL A 17 -0.11 0.98 -4.79
N TRP A 18 0.89 1.64 -4.24
CA TRP A 18 1.10 1.74 -2.81
C TRP A 18 0.27 2.90 -2.29
N ILE A 19 -0.56 2.65 -1.30
CA ILE A 19 -1.32 3.69 -0.61
C ILE A 19 -1.18 3.43 0.88
N ASP A 20 -1.06 4.50 1.64
CA ASP A 20 -1.16 4.53 3.08
C ASP A 20 -2.02 5.71 3.49
N LEU A 21 -2.83 5.55 4.51
CA LEU A 21 -3.78 6.54 4.98
C LEU A 21 -3.54 6.81 6.46
N GLU A 22 -3.57 8.08 6.85
CA GLU A 22 -3.81 8.44 8.24
C GLU A 22 -5.28 8.79 8.44
N MET A 23 -5.85 8.33 9.54
CA MET A 23 -7.26 8.49 9.84
C MET A 23 -7.46 8.98 11.28
N THR A 24 -8.67 9.49 11.57
CA THR A 24 -9.06 9.85 12.93
C THR A 24 -9.36 8.63 13.83
N GLY A 25 -9.26 7.42 13.27
CA GLY A 25 -9.44 6.13 13.94
C GLY A 25 -9.76 5.03 12.94
N LEU A 26 -10.15 3.85 13.39
CA LEU A 26 -10.23 2.65 12.54
C LEU A 26 -11.66 2.23 12.13
N ASP A 27 -12.67 2.98 12.53
CA ASP A 27 -14.08 2.70 12.19
C ASP A 27 -14.54 3.62 11.05
N PRO A 28 -14.69 3.14 9.80
CA PRO A 28 -15.02 3.97 8.65
C PRO A 28 -16.45 4.55 8.68
N GLU A 29 -17.31 4.12 9.62
CA GLU A 29 -18.62 4.74 9.83
C GLU A 29 -18.56 6.00 10.70
N ARG A 30 -17.44 6.22 11.41
CA ARG A 30 -17.25 7.30 12.37
C ARG A 30 -16.03 8.15 12.11
N HIS A 31 -15.00 7.55 11.55
CA HIS A 31 -13.70 8.18 11.39
C HIS A 31 -13.45 8.55 9.93
N VAL A 32 -12.67 9.58 9.71
CA VAL A 32 -12.37 10.12 8.38
C VAL A 32 -10.89 10.01 8.05
N ILE A 33 -10.57 10.08 6.76
CA ILE A 33 -9.20 10.15 6.25
C ILE A 33 -8.67 11.56 6.42
N VAL A 34 -7.47 11.71 6.95
CA VAL A 34 -6.79 12.98 7.21
C VAL A 34 -5.44 13.13 6.49
N GLU A 35 -4.85 12.05 6.00
CA GLU A 35 -3.69 12.07 5.10
C GLU A 35 -3.82 10.95 4.08
N VAL A 36 -3.43 11.21 2.85
CA VAL A 36 -3.41 10.25 1.74
C VAL A 36 -2.06 10.33 1.06
N ALA A 37 -1.29 9.27 1.13
CA ALA A 37 -0.09 9.14 0.32
C ALA A 37 -0.25 8.01 -0.70
N ALA A 38 0.34 8.19 -1.89
CA ALA A 38 0.38 7.15 -2.90
C ALA A 38 1.70 7.18 -3.68
N VAL A 39 2.21 5.99 -3.98
CA VAL A 39 3.43 5.77 -4.77
C VAL A 39 3.15 4.62 -5.75
N ILE A 40 3.70 4.72 -6.95
CA ILE A 40 3.66 3.63 -7.93
C ILE A 40 5.03 2.96 -8.00
N THR A 41 5.07 1.64 -8.03
CA THR A 41 6.28 0.88 -8.36
C THR A 41 6.05 -0.02 -9.56
N ASP A 42 7.15 -0.43 -10.20
CA ASP A 42 7.12 -1.63 -11.05
C ASP A 42 7.11 -2.91 -10.20
N GLY A 43 7.00 -4.08 -10.85
CA GLY A 43 7.04 -5.38 -10.16
C GLY A 43 8.38 -5.72 -9.51
N ASN A 44 9.42 -4.94 -9.81
CA ASN A 44 10.73 -5.05 -9.14
C ASN A 44 10.88 -4.10 -7.94
N LEU A 45 9.81 -3.40 -7.57
CA LEU A 45 9.74 -2.43 -6.48
C LEU A 45 10.55 -1.14 -6.73
N ASN A 46 10.88 -0.84 -8.00
CA ASN A 46 11.44 0.47 -8.35
C ASN A 46 10.33 1.52 -8.35
N ILE A 47 10.53 2.60 -7.60
CA ILE A 47 9.58 3.70 -7.52
C ILE A 47 9.55 4.44 -8.85
N LEU A 48 8.34 4.78 -9.31
CA LEU A 48 8.07 5.51 -10.53
C LEU A 48 7.47 6.89 -10.18
N GLY A 49 8.14 7.94 -10.67
CA GLY A 49 7.75 9.32 -10.33
C GLY A 49 8.05 9.69 -8.87
N GLU A 50 7.41 10.75 -8.41
CA GLU A 50 7.65 11.30 -7.07
C GLU A 50 6.62 10.81 -6.04
N GLY A 51 5.48 10.26 -6.52
CA GLY A 51 4.33 9.95 -5.67
C GLY A 51 3.54 11.20 -5.28
N ILE A 52 2.61 11.02 -4.36
CA ILE A 52 1.84 12.11 -3.74
C ILE A 52 1.77 11.92 -2.24
N ASP A 53 1.62 13.04 -1.55
CA ASP A 53 1.41 13.12 -0.11
C ASP A 53 0.52 14.33 0.17
N LEU A 54 -0.71 14.10 0.62
CA LEU A 54 -1.76 15.11 0.74
C LEU A 54 -2.43 15.04 2.10
N VAL A 55 -2.34 16.11 2.86
CA VAL A 55 -3.12 16.27 4.10
C VAL A 55 -4.53 16.73 3.74
N VAL A 56 -5.52 15.98 4.18
CA VAL A 56 -6.94 16.24 3.94
C VAL A 56 -7.52 17.01 5.13
N HIS A 57 -8.32 18.04 4.82
CA HIS A 57 -9.00 18.81 5.85
C HIS A 57 -10.04 17.96 6.60
N ALA A 58 -10.06 18.11 7.92
CA ALA A 58 -11.12 17.58 8.77
C ALA A 58 -11.63 18.65 9.74
N THR A 59 -12.91 18.60 10.05
CA THR A 59 -13.58 19.50 10.98
C THR A 59 -13.21 19.20 12.43
N GLU A 60 -13.36 20.17 13.33
CA GLU A 60 -13.15 19.93 14.76
C GLU A 60 -14.07 18.84 15.34
N GLU A 61 -15.26 18.64 14.76
CA GLU A 61 -16.20 17.59 15.16
C GLU A 61 -15.67 16.20 14.77
N GLU A 62 -15.05 16.07 13.59
CA GLU A 62 -14.40 14.84 13.13
C GLU A 62 -13.12 14.55 13.92
N LEU A 63 -12.32 15.58 14.19
CA LEU A 63 -11.11 15.45 15.02
C LEU A 63 -11.44 15.08 16.47
N ALA A 64 -12.57 15.52 17.01
CA ALA A 64 -13.04 15.15 18.34
C ALA A 64 -13.43 13.67 18.48
N GLN A 65 -13.52 12.92 17.36
CA GLN A 65 -13.76 11.47 17.40
C GLN A 65 -12.49 10.65 17.68
N MET A 66 -11.30 11.26 17.57
CA MET A 66 -10.03 10.60 17.90
C MET A 66 -9.99 10.20 19.38
N ASP A 67 -9.50 9.00 19.64
CA ASP A 67 -9.11 8.62 20.99
C ASP A 67 -7.80 9.31 21.42
N SER A 68 -7.41 9.11 22.67
CA SER A 68 -6.20 9.74 23.22
C SER A 68 -4.92 9.27 22.51
N PHE A 69 -4.87 8.02 22.05
CA PHE A 69 -3.72 7.47 21.36
C PHE A 69 -3.53 8.11 19.98
N VAL A 70 -4.58 8.16 19.17
CA VAL A 70 -4.55 8.79 17.84
C VAL A 70 -4.29 10.29 17.95
N THR A 71 -4.91 10.97 18.93
CA THR A 71 -4.65 12.41 19.19
C THR A 71 -3.18 12.67 19.49
N GLU A 72 -2.57 11.88 20.38
CA GLU A 72 -1.16 12.03 20.73
C GLU A 72 -0.24 11.70 19.54
N MET A 73 -0.56 10.68 18.77
CA MET A 73 0.18 10.25 17.59
C MET A 73 0.23 11.38 16.53
N HIS A 74 -0.92 11.95 16.19
CA HIS A 74 -0.99 13.05 15.22
C HIS A 74 -0.38 14.36 15.76
N ALA A 75 -0.48 14.62 17.05
CA ALA A 75 0.21 15.76 17.67
C ALA A 75 1.74 15.60 17.61
N ASN A 76 2.26 14.41 17.88
CA ASN A 76 3.69 14.12 17.84
C ASN A 76 4.29 14.19 16.43
N SER A 77 3.55 13.76 15.40
CA SER A 77 3.95 13.89 14.00
C SER A 77 3.74 15.30 13.42
N GLY A 78 2.98 16.17 14.13
CA GLY A 78 2.61 17.51 13.66
C GLY A 78 1.43 17.51 12.69
N LEU A 79 0.87 16.35 12.36
CA LEU A 79 -0.22 16.18 11.41
C LEU A 79 -1.50 16.88 11.88
N ASP A 80 -1.77 16.93 13.19
CA ASP A 80 -2.94 17.59 13.78
C ASP A 80 -3.06 19.07 13.41
N LYS A 81 -1.92 19.77 13.30
CA LYS A 81 -1.87 21.15 12.83
C LYS A 81 -2.09 21.25 11.33
N GLU A 82 -1.42 20.39 10.56
CA GLU A 82 -1.52 20.38 9.10
C GLU A 82 -2.95 20.09 8.63
N ILE A 83 -3.69 19.20 9.31
CA ILE A 83 -5.11 18.90 9.03
C ILE A 83 -5.98 20.17 9.16
N ARG A 84 -5.81 20.96 10.21
CA ARG A 84 -6.57 22.20 10.43
C ARG A 84 -6.23 23.29 9.43
N GLU A 85 -4.99 23.36 9.00
CA GLU A 85 -4.50 24.32 8.01
C GLU A 85 -4.80 23.89 6.57
N SER A 86 -5.07 22.62 6.35
CA SER A 86 -5.39 22.09 5.03
C SER A 86 -6.72 22.60 4.51
N THR A 87 -6.78 22.77 3.20
CA THR A 87 -8.02 23.08 2.45
C THR A 87 -8.37 21.96 1.45
N THR A 88 -7.55 20.92 1.39
CA THR A 88 -7.73 19.79 0.46
C THR A 88 -8.90 18.93 0.91
N SER A 89 -9.87 18.75 0.06
CA SER A 89 -10.98 17.82 0.25
C SER A 89 -10.61 16.39 -0.08
N ILE A 90 -11.35 15.43 0.46
CA ILE A 90 -11.16 14.02 0.12
C ILE A 90 -11.36 13.73 -1.37
N GLY A 91 -12.27 14.48 -2.04
CA GLY A 91 -12.49 14.36 -3.48
C GLY A 91 -11.29 14.82 -4.31
N GLU A 92 -10.60 15.89 -3.89
CA GLU A 92 -9.36 16.37 -4.53
C GLU A 92 -8.21 15.38 -4.31
N ALA A 93 -8.12 14.79 -3.12
CA ALA A 93 -7.15 13.73 -2.86
C ALA A 93 -7.40 12.48 -3.74
N GLU A 94 -8.67 12.06 -3.88
CA GLU A 94 -9.04 10.97 -4.78
C GLU A 94 -8.68 11.27 -6.24
N ASP A 95 -8.95 12.49 -6.72
CA ASP A 95 -8.59 12.92 -8.07
C ASP A 95 -7.07 12.88 -8.30
N ALA A 96 -6.28 13.30 -7.32
CA ALA A 96 -4.83 13.27 -7.41
C ALA A 96 -4.27 11.84 -7.49
N VAL A 97 -4.79 10.91 -6.66
CA VAL A 97 -4.38 9.48 -6.73
C VAL A 97 -4.79 8.88 -8.07
N LEU A 98 -6.00 9.17 -8.56
CA LEU A 98 -6.45 8.69 -9.87
C LEU A 98 -5.60 9.24 -11.01
N ALA A 99 -5.16 10.50 -10.95
CA ALA A 99 -4.24 11.08 -11.91
C ALA A 99 -2.90 10.34 -11.93
N LEU A 100 -2.33 10.05 -10.75
CA LEU A 100 -1.10 9.27 -10.62
C LEU A 100 -1.25 7.86 -11.20
N ILE A 101 -2.35 7.16 -10.91
CA ILE A 101 -2.63 5.82 -11.46
C ILE A 101 -2.74 5.90 -12.99
N ASN A 102 -3.44 6.87 -13.54
CA ASN A 102 -3.61 7.02 -14.99
C ASN A 102 -2.28 7.31 -15.71
N GLU A 103 -1.34 7.97 -15.06
CA GLU A 103 -0.03 8.25 -15.64
C GLU A 103 0.83 6.98 -15.76
N TYR A 104 0.85 6.15 -14.72
CA TYR A 104 1.81 5.04 -14.59
C TYR A 104 1.23 3.66 -14.84
N CYS A 105 -0.07 3.45 -14.65
CA CYS A 105 -0.72 2.16 -14.79
C CYS A 105 -1.49 2.01 -16.11
N ASP A 106 -1.86 0.78 -16.43
CA ASP A 106 -2.70 0.47 -17.59
C ASP A 106 -4.18 0.45 -17.16
N PRO A 107 -5.04 1.26 -17.75
CA PRO A 107 -6.46 1.27 -17.40
C PRO A 107 -7.20 -0.04 -17.75
N GLU A 108 -6.69 -0.83 -18.71
CA GLU A 108 -7.27 -2.13 -19.08
C GLU A 108 -6.84 -3.26 -18.13
N HIS A 109 -5.77 -3.03 -17.35
CA HIS A 109 -5.21 -3.98 -16.39
C HIS A 109 -4.97 -3.30 -15.04
N PRO A 110 -6.04 -3.13 -14.22
CA PRO A 110 -5.94 -2.47 -12.92
C PRO A 110 -4.83 -3.05 -12.04
N ALA A 111 -4.01 -2.17 -11.49
CA ALA A 111 -2.93 -2.57 -10.59
C ALA A 111 -3.45 -2.90 -9.18
N PRO A 112 -2.85 -3.88 -8.48
CA PRO A 112 -3.23 -4.19 -7.11
C PRO A 112 -2.76 -3.09 -6.15
N LEU A 113 -3.59 -2.83 -5.13
CA LEU A 113 -3.25 -2.04 -3.97
C LEU A 113 -2.20 -2.77 -3.12
N ALA A 114 -1.18 -2.06 -2.67
CA ALA A 114 -0.10 -2.60 -1.85
C ALA A 114 0.15 -1.75 -0.60
N GLY A 115 0.56 -2.38 0.49
CA GLY A 115 0.89 -1.72 1.76
C GLY A 115 0.99 -2.70 2.92
N ASN A 116 1.15 -2.19 4.13
CA ASN A 116 1.09 -2.99 5.36
C ASN A 116 -0.33 -2.94 5.94
N SER A 117 -0.89 -4.10 6.29
CA SER A 117 -2.27 -4.22 6.83
C SER A 117 -3.33 -3.53 5.97
N ILE A 118 -3.08 -3.51 4.69
CA ILE A 118 -3.73 -2.70 3.66
C ILE A 118 -5.26 -2.91 3.55
N ALA A 119 -5.79 -3.95 4.18
CA ALA A 119 -7.22 -4.20 4.23
C ALA A 119 -7.99 -3.09 4.96
N THR A 120 -7.38 -2.48 5.97
CA THR A 120 -7.95 -1.32 6.69
C THR A 120 -8.06 -0.13 5.76
N ASP A 121 -6.98 0.26 5.10
CA ASP A 121 -6.95 1.35 4.12
C ASP A 121 -7.95 1.10 2.99
N ARG A 122 -8.01 -0.13 2.47
CA ARG A 122 -8.98 -0.51 1.44
C ARG A 122 -10.43 -0.28 1.87
N THR A 123 -10.73 -0.46 3.15
CA THR A 123 -12.07 -0.22 3.69
C THR A 123 -12.40 1.27 3.68
N PHE A 124 -11.47 2.13 4.08
CA PHE A 124 -11.62 3.58 4.01
C PHE A 124 -11.67 4.08 2.56
N ILE A 125 -10.81 3.58 1.67
CA ILE A 125 -10.85 3.90 0.24
C ILE A 125 -12.24 3.58 -0.33
N ARG A 126 -12.79 2.41 -0.04
CA ARG A 126 -14.11 1.99 -0.51
C ARG A 126 -15.22 2.91 -0.02
N THR A 127 -15.11 3.43 1.18
CA THR A 127 -16.11 4.30 1.81
C THR A 127 -16.01 5.73 1.30
N TYR A 128 -14.80 6.29 1.21
CA TYR A 128 -14.56 7.72 0.98
C TYR A 128 -14.06 8.04 -0.42
N MET A 129 -13.46 7.08 -1.13
CA MET A 129 -12.86 7.23 -2.46
C MET A 129 -13.32 6.11 -3.41
N PRO A 130 -14.64 5.99 -3.70
CA PRO A 130 -15.19 4.85 -4.44
C PRO A 130 -14.73 4.76 -5.89
N ARG A 131 -14.36 5.89 -6.53
CA ARG A 131 -13.77 5.88 -7.87
C ARG A 131 -12.38 5.26 -7.86
N LEU A 132 -11.60 5.56 -6.81
CA LEU A 132 -10.29 4.95 -6.59
C LEU A 132 -10.42 3.44 -6.34
N ASP A 133 -11.35 3.01 -5.48
CA ASP A 133 -11.61 1.58 -5.25
C ASP A 133 -11.91 0.84 -6.56
N SER A 134 -12.70 1.46 -7.43
CA SER A 134 -13.08 0.91 -8.73
C SER A 134 -11.93 0.86 -9.75
N ALA A 135 -10.94 1.74 -9.62
CA ALA A 135 -9.75 1.78 -10.49
C ALA A 135 -8.68 0.77 -10.09
N LEU A 136 -8.76 0.21 -8.89
CA LEU A 136 -7.79 -0.75 -8.37
C LEU A 136 -8.22 -2.19 -8.65
N HIS A 137 -7.22 -3.09 -8.79
CA HIS A 137 -7.50 -4.51 -8.88
C HIS A 137 -8.13 -5.04 -7.58
N TYR A 138 -8.98 -6.08 -7.68
CA TYR A 138 -9.64 -6.67 -6.50
C TYR A 138 -8.66 -7.38 -5.53
N ARG A 139 -7.50 -7.85 -6.03
CA ARG A 139 -6.43 -8.43 -5.21
C ARG A 139 -5.58 -7.32 -4.61
N MET A 140 -4.95 -7.64 -3.48
CA MET A 140 -4.04 -6.74 -2.76
C MET A 140 -2.69 -7.42 -2.52
N ILE A 141 -1.65 -6.64 -2.35
CA ILE A 141 -0.33 -7.07 -1.87
C ILE A 141 -0.19 -6.55 -0.44
N ASP A 142 -0.46 -7.43 0.53
CA ASP A 142 -0.33 -7.10 1.94
C ASP A 142 1.02 -7.59 2.47
N VAL A 143 1.93 -6.65 2.73
CA VAL A 143 3.27 -6.94 3.26
C VAL A 143 3.19 -7.57 4.65
N SER A 144 2.19 -7.20 5.47
CA SER A 144 1.96 -7.79 6.78
C SER A 144 1.65 -9.29 6.70
N THR A 145 1.02 -9.75 5.64
CA THR A 145 0.81 -11.19 5.39
C THR A 145 2.15 -11.91 5.19
N ILE A 146 3.06 -11.34 4.39
CA ILE A 146 4.40 -11.93 4.18
C ILE A 146 5.18 -11.94 5.50
N LYS A 147 5.13 -10.86 6.26
CA LYS A 147 5.71 -10.74 7.60
C LYS A 147 5.23 -11.83 8.55
N GLU A 148 3.92 -12.06 8.62
CA GLU A 148 3.32 -13.10 9.46
C GLU A 148 3.72 -14.52 9.05
N LEU A 149 3.87 -14.78 7.75
CA LEU A 149 4.38 -16.05 7.25
C LEU A 149 5.88 -16.21 7.53
N ALA A 150 6.67 -15.14 7.34
CA ALA A 150 8.09 -15.14 7.66
C ALA A 150 8.33 -15.41 9.16
N ARG A 151 7.52 -14.85 10.04
CA ARG A 151 7.59 -15.13 11.49
C ARG A 151 7.46 -16.62 11.81
N ARG A 152 6.64 -17.35 11.08
CA ARG A 152 6.38 -18.79 11.29
C ARG A 152 7.40 -19.69 10.62
N TRP A 153 7.77 -19.37 9.39
CA TRP A 153 8.54 -20.27 8.53
C TRP A 153 10.02 -19.87 8.42
N HIS A 154 10.31 -18.58 8.60
CA HIS A 154 11.65 -18.00 8.48
C HIS A 154 11.97 -17.05 9.64
N PRO A 155 11.91 -17.50 10.92
CA PRO A 155 12.03 -16.61 12.09
C PRO A 155 13.34 -15.82 12.10
N ARG A 156 14.42 -16.36 11.53
CA ARG A 156 15.69 -15.61 11.43
C ARG A 156 15.56 -14.37 10.53
N ALA A 157 14.83 -14.47 9.42
CA ALA A 157 14.57 -13.30 8.58
C ALA A 157 13.67 -12.31 9.34
N TYR A 158 12.60 -12.78 9.95
CA TYR A 158 11.67 -11.93 10.71
C TYR A 158 12.37 -11.10 11.79
N PHE A 159 13.26 -11.70 12.59
CA PHE A 159 13.96 -10.99 13.67
C PHE A 159 15.10 -10.07 13.19
N ASN A 160 15.45 -10.10 11.92
CA ASN A 160 16.45 -9.23 11.30
C ASN A 160 15.86 -8.32 10.23
N GLN A 161 14.53 -8.11 10.24
CA GLN A 161 13.89 -7.14 9.37
C GLN A 161 14.40 -5.72 9.65
N PRO A 162 14.34 -4.81 8.67
CA PRO A 162 14.73 -3.42 8.88
C PRO A 162 13.92 -2.77 10.01
N ASP A 163 14.57 -1.93 10.79
CA ASP A 163 13.88 -1.10 11.77
C ASP A 163 12.95 -0.12 11.04
N LYS A 164 11.76 0.06 11.60
CA LYS A 164 10.81 1.07 11.14
C LYS A 164 10.95 2.34 11.98
N GLY A 165 10.83 3.49 11.32
CA GLY A 165 10.67 4.77 12.00
C GLY A 165 9.34 4.84 12.76
N MET A 166 9.23 5.82 13.64
CA MET A 166 7.98 6.11 14.37
C MET A 166 7.40 7.45 13.90
N ALA A 167 7.56 7.77 12.61
CA ALA A 167 7.15 9.07 12.09
C ALA A 167 5.62 9.19 11.94
N HIS A 168 4.92 8.07 11.72
CA HIS A 168 3.48 8.04 11.46
C HIS A 168 3.07 9.10 10.45
N ARG A 169 3.69 9.05 9.28
CA ARG A 169 3.42 9.87 8.09
C ARG A 169 3.26 8.95 6.90
N ALA A 170 2.15 9.06 6.22
CA ALA A 170 1.71 8.12 5.21
C ALA A 170 2.77 7.84 4.11
N LEU A 171 3.42 8.88 3.56
CA LEU A 171 4.44 8.68 2.54
C LEU A 171 5.68 7.93 3.07
N GLN A 172 6.12 8.23 4.30
CA GLN A 172 7.26 7.55 4.92
C GLN A 172 6.93 6.08 5.18
N ASP A 173 5.73 5.78 5.63
CA ASP A 173 5.27 4.41 5.92
C ASP A 173 5.15 3.58 4.64
N ILE A 174 4.78 4.19 3.50
CA ILE A 174 4.87 3.56 2.17
C ILE A 174 6.31 3.16 1.83
N ILE A 175 7.27 4.09 1.96
CA ILE A 175 8.68 3.82 1.64
C ILE A 175 9.24 2.70 2.51
N GLU A 176 8.88 2.67 3.79
CA GLU A 176 9.26 1.59 4.70
C GLU A 176 8.62 0.25 4.31
N SER A 177 7.36 0.26 3.90
CA SER A 177 6.63 -0.93 3.43
C SER A 177 7.25 -1.52 2.14
N ILE A 178 7.66 -0.67 1.20
CA ILE A 178 8.38 -1.09 -0.01
C ILE A 178 9.72 -1.74 0.36
N ARG A 179 10.49 -1.12 1.26
CA ARG A 179 11.77 -1.66 1.75
C ARG A 179 11.60 -2.98 2.50
N GLU A 180 10.54 -3.09 3.30
CA GLU A 180 10.21 -4.32 4.02
C GLU A 180 9.86 -5.45 3.04
N LEU A 181 9.06 -5.18 2.02
CA LEU A 181 8.74 -6.18 1.00
C LEU A 181 9.98 -6.61 0.21
N ASP A 182 10.86 -5.67 -0.18
CA ASP A 182 12.12 -5.99 -0.86
C ASP A 182 13.06 -6.85 0.03
N PHE A 183 13.10 -6.55 1.32
CA PHE A 183 13.83 -7.39 2.29
C PHE A 183 13.28 -8.82 2.31
N TYR A 184 11.95 -9.01 2.43
CA TYR A 184 11.36 -10.35 2.41
C TYR A 184 11.53 -11.03 1.06
N ARG A 185 11.43 -10.32 -0.05
CA ARG A 185 11.68 -10.86 -1.38
C ARG A 185 13.05 -11.50 -1.48
N ARG A 186 14.08 -10.87 -0.92
CA ARG A 186 15.48 -11.35 -0.95
C ARG A 186 15.81 -12.38 0.13
N SER A 187 15.11 -12.37 1.26
CA SER A 187 15.44 -13.24 2.40
C SER A 187 14.55 -14.46 2.55
N VAL A 188 13.34 -14.45 2.01
CA VAL A 188 12.32 -15.49 2.22
C VAL A 188 11.93 -16.18 0.92
N PHE A 189 11.81 -15.44 -0.18
CA PHE A 189 11.46 -16.03 -1.48
C PHE A 189 12.70 -16.60 -2.16
N ARG A 190 12.49 -17.58 -3.04
CA ARG A 190 13.56 -18.13 -3.87
C ARG A 190 14.08 -17.05 -4.82
N THR A 191 15.39 -17.01 -5.00
CA THR A 191 16.06 -16.05 -5.90
C THR A 191 16.30 -16.62 -7.31
N ASP A 192 16.04 -17.92 -7.51
CA ASP A 192 16.08 -18.59 -8.80
C ASP A 192 14.73 -18.48 -9.54
N GLU A 193 14.69 -18.94 -10.79
CA GLU A 193 13.47 -18.95 -11.61
C GLU A 193 12.35 -19.86 -11.04
N GLY A 194 12.61 -20.52 -9.91
CA GLY A 194 11.69 -21.49 -9.32
C GLY A 194 11.66 -22.83 -10.06
N PRO A 195 10.72 -23.71 -9.67
CA PRO A 195 10.59 -25.02 -10.30
C PRO A 195 10.01 -24.88 -11.71
N THR A 196 10.45 -25.75 -12.63
CA THR A 196 9.79 -25.92 -13.93
C THR A 196 8.35 -26.42 -13.73
N SER A 197 7.49 -26.26 -14.75
CA SER A 197 6.10 -26.70 -14.66
C SER A 197 5.94 -28.18 -14.25
N PRO A 198 6.74 -29.14 -14.75
CA PRO A 198 6.72 -30.54 -14.27
C PRO A 198 7.11 -30.66 -12.79
N GLU A 199 8.16 -29.97 -12.35
CA GLU A 199 8.60 -29.99 -10.94
C GLU A 199 7.55 -29.38 -10.01
N ALA A 200 6.94 -28.24 -10.39
CA ALA A 200 5.85 -27.63 -9.66
C ALA A 200 4.64 -28.56 -9.52
N CYS A 201 4.30 -29.30 -10.57
CA CYS A 201 3.25 -30.32 -10.54
C CYS A 201 3.56 -31.42 -9.51
N LEU A 202 4.80 -31.90 -9.45
CA LEU A 202 5.23 -32.90 -8.47
C LEU A 202 5.14 -32.38 -7.03
N LEU A 203 5.47 -31.11 -6.77
CA LEU A 203 5.31 -30.51 -5.45
C LEU A 203 3.86 -30.51 -4.98
N TYR A 204 2.90 -30.34 -5.88
CA TYR A 204 1.48 -30.36 -5.56
C TYR A 204 0.93 -31.77 -5.37
N THR A 205 1.44 -32.74 -6.12
CA THR A 205 0.94 -34.15 -6.15
C THR A 205 1.70 -35.08 -5.20
N SER A 206 2.84 -34.65 -4.63
CA SER A 206 3.57 -35.46 -3.65
C SER A 206 2.74 -35.65 -2.38
N PRO A 207 2.71 -36.89 -1.80
CA PRO A 207 2.08 -37.12 -0.52
C PRO A 207 2.63 -36.15 0.52
N SER A 208 1.74 -35.65 1.39
CA SER A 208 2.17 -34.84 2.54
C SER A 208 3.13 -35.67 3.41
N PRO A 209 4.21 -35.10 3.94
CA PRO A 209 5.10 -35.80 4.88
C PRO A 209 4.40 -36.33 6.15
N ARG A 210 3.08 -36.17 6.26
CA ARG A 210 2.24 -36.61 7.40
C ARG A 210 1.27 -37.75 7.09
N ASP A 211 1.33 -38.31 5.86
CA ASP A 211 0.54 -39.49 5.47
C ASP A 211 1.32 -40.77 5.70
#